data_816aac27baa84237e686a46a4119dbe4
#
_entry.id   816aac27baa84237e686a46a4119dbe4
#
_cell.length_a   1.000
_cell.length_b   1.000
_cell.length_c   1.000
_cell.angle_alpha   90.00
_cell.angle_beta   90.00
_cell.angle_gamma   90.00
#
_symmetry.space_group_name_H-M   'P 1'
#
loop_
_entity.id
_entity.type
_entity.pdbx_description
1 polymer ?
#
loop_
_entity_poly.entity_id
_entity_poly.type
_entity_poly.pdbx_seq_one_letter_code
_entity_poly.pdbx_strand_id
1 'polypeptide(L)'
;MIVVFYYTQSGQALDVAKRICQPLAEAGTEVVWRPIIPQQTYPFPWNKYEFFDSFPETRLGMPPSGIQPLDFSGIEKAELVMIVGQSWFLSPSLPLQSFFENEQVKAYLEGKKVVFVNACRNMWLMTGRAVKAYLHEIKACQVGHIVLQDTAPNLISALTIVRWLLYGKKQSSWLLPAAGVRKADIEDASRFGDIIKIAIEKNDFQHLQPQLLAAGAIDYKPSILLLEKTGHRMFGHWAHFIRKRGGFRDPRRRTRVNIFFYYLLVVLFVVSPFAQLFFYLTYPLHCVGKHKREDCYIESNN
;
A
#
# COMPACT_ATOMS: atom_id res chain seq x y z
N MET A 1 -4.09 13.45 20.94
CA MET A 1 -3.80 13.94 19.56
C MET A 1 -3.22 12.82 18.72
N ILE A 2 -3.66 12.70 17.46
CA ILE A 2 -3.07 11.80 16.45
C ILE A 2 -2.58 12.59 15.25
N VAL A 3 -1.54 12.10 14.59
CA VAL A 3 -1.01 12.73 13.37
C VAL A 3 -1.16 11.77 12.21
N VAL A 4 -1.67 12.27 11.08
CA VAL A 4 -1.91 11.49 9.87
C VAL A 4 -1.00 11.99 8.76
N PHE A 5 0.08 11.25 8.47
CA PHE A 5 0.88 11.44 7.27
C PHE A 5 0.24 10.65 6.13
N TYR A 6 -0.02 11.28 5.01
CA TYR A 6 -0.70 10.60 3.91
C TYR A 6 -0.19 10.99 2.55
N TYR A 7 -0.10 9.99 1.68
CA TYR A 7 0.04 10.19 0.24
C TYR A 7 -1.19 9.63 -0.47
N THR A 8 -1.78 10.44 -1.31
CA THR A 8 -2.90 10.02 -2.17
C THR A 8 -2.73 10.58 -3.57
N GLN A 9 -2.81 9.73 -4.59
CA GLN A 9 -2.71 10.17 -5.98
C GLN A 9 -4.06 10.48 -6.62
N SER A 10 -5.08 9.75 -6.19
CA SER A 10 -6.44 9.83 -6.77
C SER A 10 -7.50 10.29 -5.75
N GLY A 11 -7.09 10.68 -4.55
CA GLY A 11 -7.99 11.04 -3.44
C GLY A 11 -8.40 9.87 -2.56
N GLN A 12 -8.47 8.62 -3.07
CA GLN A 12 -9.08 7.50 -2.36
C GLN A 12 -8.39 7.13 -1.04
N ALA A 13 -7.05 7.19 -0.98
CA ALA A 13 -6.33 6.91 0.27
C ALA A 13 -6.66 7.94 1.36
N LEU A 14 -6.84 9.19 0.98
CA LEU A 14 -7.29 10.25 1.89
C LEU A 14 -8.74 10.03 2.35
N ASP A 15 -9.65 9.61 1.46
CA ASP A 15 -11.02 9.29 1.82
C ASP A 15 -11.08 8.17 2.87
N VAL A 16 -10.28 7.12 2.68
CA VAL A 16 -10.10 6.02 3.64
C VAL A 16 -9.60 6.56 4.99
N ALA A 17 -8.54 7.36 4.98
CA ALA A 17 -7.96 7.93 6.20
C ALA A 17 -8.99 8.80 6.97
N LYS A 18 -9.71 9.66 6.25
CA LYS A 18 -10.76 10.51 6.86
C LYS A 18 -11.84 9.67 7.51
N ARG A 19 -12.25 8.59 6.86
CA ARG A 19 -13.29 7.72 7.40
C ARG A 19 -12.83 6.96 8.64
N ILE A 20 -11.60 6.47 8.66
CA ILE A 20 -11.01 5.85 9.87
C ILE A 20 -10.88 6.87 11.00
N CYS A 21 -10.47 8.10 10.71
CA CYS A 21 -10.29 9.13 11.74
C CYS A 21 -11.61 9.76 12.24
N GLN A 22 -12.72 9.54 11.56
CA GLN A 22 -13.99 10.19 11.91
C GLN A 22 -14.45 9.91 13.36
N PRO A 23 -14.50 8.66 13.86
CA PRO A 23 -14.91 8.39 15.24
C PRO A 23 -13.98 9.00 16.29
N LEU A 24 -12.70 9.15 15.96
CA LEU A 24 -11.70 9.80 16.81
C LEU A 24 -11.98 11.29 16.93
N ALA A 25 -12.22 11.97 15.80
CA ALA A 25 -12.54 13.38 15.76
C ALA A 25 -13.87 13.69 16.46
N GLU A 26 -14.90 12.86 16.25
CA GLU A 26 -16.20 12.97 16.90
C GLU A 26 -16.11 12.79 18.44
N ALA A 27 -15.14 12.01 18.92
CA ALA A 27 -14.82 11.87 20.34
C ALA A 27 -13.93 12.99 20.90
N GLY A 28 -13.64 14.03 20.11
CA GLY A 28 -12.82 15.18 20.54
C GLY A 28 -11.30 14.94 20.44
N THR A 29 -10.84 13.83 19.84
CA THR A 29 -9.41 13.64 19.58
C THR A 29 -8.96 14.56 18.47
N GLU A 30 -7.95 15.39 18.76
CA GLU A 30 -7.34 16.23 17.73
C GLU A 30 -6.65 15.39 16.66
N VAL A 31 -7.00 15.62 15.38
CA VAL A 31 -6.45 14.93 14.22
C VAL A 31 -5.68 15.92 13.34
N VAL A 32 -4.38 15.82 13.33
CA VAL A 32 -3.50 16.69 12.54
C VAL A 32 -3.12 16.02 11.23
N TRP A 33 -3.45 16.66 10.11
CA TRP A 33 -3.20 16.13 8.76
C TRP A 33 -1.91 16.70 8.19
N ARG A 34 -1.02 15.84 7.71
CA ARG A 34 0.26 16.20 7.06
C ARG A 34 0.38 15.47 5.72
N PRO A 35 0.15 16.15 4.59
CA PRO A 35 0.30 15.54 3.27
C PRO A 35 1.77 15.25 2.98
N ILE A 36 2.05 14.07 2.46
CA ILE A 36 3.36 13.71 1.90
C ILE A 36 3.40 14.23 0.47
N ILE A 37 4.13 15.30 0.23
CA ILE A 37 4.23 15.94 -1.09
C ILE A 37 5.59 15.59 -1.68
N PRO A 38 5.67 14.78 -2.75
CA PRO A 38 6.95 14.48 -3.40
C PRO A 38 7.51 15.74 -4.09
N GLN A 39 8.82 15.91 -4.07
CA GLN A 39 9.49 16.99 -4.80
C GLN A 39 9.25 16.86 -6.31
N GLN A 40 9.21 15.62 -6.80
CA GLN A 40 8.84 15.32 -8.16
C GLN A 40 7.38 14.90 -8.23
N THR A 41 6.58 15.61 -9.03
CA THR A 41 5.16 15.29 -9.23
C THR A 41 4.97 14.02 -10.05
N TYR A 42 3.98 13.23 -9.65
CA TYR A 42 3.50 12.07 -10.39
C TYR A 42 2.11 12.40 -10.91
N PRO A 43 1.91 12.42 -12.25
CA PRO A 43 0.64 12.86 -12.81
C PRO A 43 -0.49 11.88 -12.53
N PHE A 44 -1.70 12.39 -12.47
CA PHE A 44 -2.92 11.57 -12.48
C PHE A 44 -4.00 12.27 -13.33
N PRO A 45 -4.56 11.64 -14.36
CA PRO A 45 -4.20 10.32 -14.90
C PRO A 45 -2.77 10.24 -15.41
N TRP A 46 -2.19 9.04 -15.37
CA TRP A 46 -0.83 8.81 -15.84
C TRP A 46 -0.73 8.70 -17.35
N ASN A 47 0.35 9.22 -17.91
CA ASN A 47 0.85 8.74 -19.19
C ASN A 47 1.34 7.29 -19.03
N LYS A 48 0.98 6.41 -19.97
CA LYS A 48 1.36 4.99 -19.95
C LYS A 48 2.86 4.80 -19.74
N TYR A 49 3.68 5.52 -20.52
CA TYR A 49 5.13 5.38 -20.42
C TYR A 49 5.65 5.83 -19.05
N GLU A 50 5.23 6.98 -18.56
CA GLU A 50 5.68 7.51 -17.27
C GLU A 50 5.31 6.60 -16.10
N PHE A 51 4.11 6.00 -16.15
CA PHE A 51 3.70 5.02 -15.13
C PHE A 51 4.66 3.82 -15.09
N PHE A 52 4.91 3.18 -16.24
CA PHE A 52 5.79 2.03 -16.30
C PHE A 52 7.27 2.39 -16.15
N ASP A 53 7.65 3.63 -16.44
CA ASP A 53 9.00 4.13 -16.22
C ASP A 53 9.31 4.31 -14.72
N SER A 54 8.30 4.55 -13.87
CA SER A 54 8.49 4.59 -12.41
C SER A 54 8.68 3.22 -11.75
N PHE A 55 8.41 2.14 -12.48
CA PHE A 55 8.44 0.76 -11.97
C PHE A 55 9.78 0.31 -11.39
N PRO A 56 10.94 0.49 -12.07
CA PRO A 56 12.20 -0.01 -11.56
C PRO A 56 12.60 0.62 -10.22
N GLU A 57 12.44 1.93 -10.12
CA GLU A 57 12.75 2.69 -8.91
C GLU A 57 11.82 2.27 -7.76
N THR A 58 10.52 2.16 -8.03
CA THR A 58 9.54 1.71 -7.03
C THR A 58 9.89 0.32 -6.50
N ARG A 59 10.23 -0.60 -7.41
CA ARG A 59 10.52 -1.99 -7.03
C ARG A 59 11.84 -2.15 -6.28
N LEU A 60 12.82 -1.33 -6.58
CA LEU A 60 14.16 -1.41 -5.98
C LEU A 60 14.31 -0.56 -4.71
N GLY A 61 13.29 0.20 -4.32
CA GLY A 61 13.39 1.10 -3.18
C GLY A 61 14.37 2.26 -3.44
N MET A 62 14.31 2.86 -4.63
CA MET A 62 15.26 3.91 -5.05
C MET A 62 14.48 5.13 -5.56
N PRO A 63 13.78 5.86 -4.69
CA PRO A 63 13.01 7.03 -5.13
C PRO A 63 13.93 8.06 -5.79
N PRO A 64 13.52 8.62 -6.94
CA PRO A 64 14.39 9.53 -7.70
C PRO A 64 14.49 10.93 -7.08
N SER A 65 13.63 11.25 -6.13
CA SER A 65 13.60 12.53 -5.42
C SER A 65 13.05 12.35 -4.03
N GLY A 66 13.34 13.31 -3.13
CA GLY A 66 12.75 13.36 -1.78
C GLY A 66 11.31 13.87 -1.77
N ILE A 67 10.87 14.23 -0.57
CA ILE A 67 9.61 14.94 -0.30
C ILE A 67 9.88 16.43 -0.02
N GLN A 68 8.85 17.25 -0.18
CA GLN A 68 8.89 18.63 0.31
C GLN A 68 9.05 18.65 1.83
N PRO A 69 9.62 19.70 2.42
CA PRO A 69 9.74 19.82 3.87
C PRO A 69 8.41 19.62 4.55
N LEU A 70 8.41 18.82 5.62
CA LEU A 70 7.24 18.60 6.47
C LEU A 70 7.34 19.53 7.70
N ASP A 71 6.20 20.04 8.13
CA ASP A 71 6.09 20.77 9.37
C ASP A 71 5.79 19.82 10.53
N PHE A 72 6.71 19.72 11.47
CA PHE A 72 6.60 18.90 12.68
C PHE A 72 6.19 19.72 13.91
N SER A 73 6.00 21.02 13.77
CA SER A 73 5.59 21.88 14.90
C SER A 73 4.20 21.50 15.42
N GLY A 74 4.10 21.44 16.73
CA GLY A 74 2.84 21.12 17.41
C GLY A 74 2.42 19.66 17.40
N ILE A 75 3.23 18.76 16.81
CA ILE A 75 2.92 17.33 16.73
C ILE A 75 3.89 16.43 17.52
N GLU A 76 4.80 17.00 18.28
CA GLU A 76 5.85 16.28 19.01
C GLU A 76 5.27 15.29 20.00
N LYS A 77 4.13 15.65 20.63
CA LYS A 77 3.44 14.86 21.66
C LYS A 77 2.34 13.94 21.09
N ALA A 78 2.36 13.66 19.78
CA ALA A 78 1.38 12.74 19.20
C ALA A 78 1.43 11.35 19.89
N GLU A 79 0.28 10.88 20.34
CA GLU A 79 0.12 9.58 20.99
C GLU A 79 0.18 8.43 19.97
N LEU A 80 -0.28 8.71 18.75
CA LEU A 80 -0.31 7.78 17.65
C LEU A 80 -0.02 8.50 16.32
N VAL A 81 0.76 7.87 15.48
CA VAL A 81 0.99 8.29 14.11
C VAL A 81 0.28 7.34 13.16
N MET A 82 -0.56 7.85 12.28
CA MET A 82 -1.14 7.09 11.18
C MET A 82 -0.38 7.41 9.90
N ILE A 83 0.12 6.40 9.22
CA ILE A 83 0.78 6.55 7.91
C ILE A 83 -0.11 5.91 6.86
N VAL A 84 -0.56 6.70 5.89
CA VAL A 84 -1.51 6.27 4.87
C VAL A 84 -0.86 6.33 3.50
N GLY A 85 -0.85 5.21 2.79
CA GLY A 85 -0.19 5.13 1.51
C GLY A 85 -0.81 4.14 0.53
N GLN A 86 -0.12 3.97 -0.59
CA GLN A 86 -0.55 3.15 -1.71
C GLN A 86 0.56 2.19 -2.12
N SER A 87 0.15 1.03 -2.61
CA SER A 87 1.06 0.06 -3.24
C SER A 87 1.20 0.34 -4.73
N TRP A 88 2.44 0.50 -5.20
CA TRP A 88 2.80 0.54 -6.61
C TRP A 88 3.71 -0.64 -6.93
N PHE A 89 3.42 -1.40 -7.98
CA PHE A 89 4.27 -2.52 -8.42
C PHE A 89 4.73 -3.46 -7.29
N LEU A 90 3.81 -3.82 -6.39
CA LEU A 90 4.05 -4.71 -5.25
C LEU A 90 5.06 -4.14 -4.22
N SER A 91 5.19 -2.83 -4.15
CA SER A 91 6.08 -2.11 -3.24
C SER A 91 5.38 -0.85 -2.72
N PRO A 92 5.85 -0.20 -1.66
CA PRO A 92 5.35 1.12 -1.29
C PRO A 92 5.52 2.09 -2.47
N SER A 93 4.58 3.01 -2.65
CA SER A 93 4.70 4.05 -3.67
C SER A 93 5.96 4.89 -3.47
N LEU A 94 6.55 5.45 -4.55
CA LEU A 94 7.77 6.25 -4.47
C LEU A 94 7.67 7.40 -3.45
N PRO A 95 6.56 8.16 -3.37
CA PRO A 95 6.42 9.18 -2.32
C PRO A 95 6.47 8.62 -0.91
N LEU A 96 5.91 7.42 -0.69
CA LEU A 96 5.95 6.77 0.62
C LEU A 96 7.37 6.28 0.96
N GLN A 97 8.12 5.78 -0.02
CA GLN A 97 9.52 5.42 0.16
C GLN A 97 10.37 6.66 0.50
N SER A 98 10.20 7.75 -0.27
CA SER A 98 10.87 9.03 0.00
C SER A 98 10.55 9.59 1.39
N PHE A 99 9.33 9.37 1.87
CA PHE A 99 8.93 9.73 3.23
C PHE A 99 9.75 8.97 4.28
N PHE A 100 9.86 7.64 4.17
CA PHE A 100 10.62 6.83 5.12
C PHE A 100 12.14 7.05 5.03
N GLU A 101 12.65 7.51 3.90
CA GLU A 101 14.09 7.83 3.72
C GLU A 101 14.46 9.23 4.22
N ASN A 102 13.47 10.10 4.51
CA ASN A 102 13.72 11.45 4.97
C ASN A 102 14.21 11.46 6.43
N GLU A 103 15.36 12.08 6.70
CA GLU A 103 16.00 12.06 8.02
C GLU A 103 15.15 12.75 9.12
N GLN A 104 14.42 13.80 8.80
CA GLN A 104 13.52 14.46 9.77
C GLN A 104 12.34 13.55 10.12
N VAL A 105 11.82 12.80 9.14
CA VAL A 105 10.78 11.79 9.37
C VAL A 105 11.30 10.66 10.23
N LYS A 106 12.50 10.14 9.96
CA LYS A 106 13.12 9.10 10.80
C LYS A 106 13.26 9.55 12.24
N ALA A 107 13.82 10.75 12.46
CA ALA A 107 13.98 11.33 13.78
C ALA A 107 12.61 11.53 14.49
N TYR A 108 11.59 11.97 13.78
CA TYR A 108 10.26 12.14 14.35
C TYR A 108 9.57 10.82 14.71
N LEU A 109 9.73 9.79 13.87
CA LEU A 109 9.08 8.48 14.06
C LEU A 109 9.75 7.60 15.09
N GLU A 110 11.02 7.86 15.46
CA GLU A 110 11.75 7.05 16.43
C GLU A 110 10.95 6.95 17.75
N GLY A 111 10.68 5.73 18.21
CA GLY A 111 9.89 5.44 19.41
C GLY A 111 8.38 5.69 19.30
N LYS A 112 7.86 6.22 18.18
CA LYS A 112 6.43 6.47 18.00
C LYS A 112 5.65 5.19 17.73
N LYS A 113 4.42 5.15 18.22
CA LYS A 113 3.43 4.11 17.85
C LYS A 113 2.84 4.45 16.49
N VAL A 114 2.85 3.49 15.58
CA VAL A 114 2.43 3.72 14.18
C VAL A 114 1.35 2.73 13.76
N VAL A 115 0.27 3.25 13.18
CA VAL A 115 -0.71 2.48 12.41
C VAL A 115 -0.47 2.75 10.94
N PHE A 116 -0.19 1.68 10.17
CA PHE A 116 -0.07 1.78 8.71
C PHE A 116 -1.40 1.45 8.04
N VAL A 117 -1.87 2.33 7.16
CA VAL A 117 -3.08 2.14 6.35
C VAL A 117 -2.70 2.05 4.89
N ASN A 118 -2.96 0.90 4.27
CA ASN A 118 -2.63 0.63 2.88
C ASN A 118 -3.89 0.54 2.00
N ALA A 119 -4.09 1.52 1.13
CA ALA A 119 -5.11 1.46 0.10
C ALA A 119 -4.51 0.87 -1.19
N CYS A 120 -4.91 -0.32 -1.58
CA CYS A 120 -4.31 -1.04 -2.69
C CYS A 120 -5.32 -1.77 -3.57
N ARG A 121 -4.86 -2.33 -4.68
CA ARG A 121 -5.70 -3.18 -5.53
C ARG A 121 -6.11 -4.46 -4.79
N ASN A 122 -5.19 -5.40 -4.59
CA ASN A 122 -5.42 -6.66 -3.88
C ASN A 122 -4.10 -7.36 -3.47
N MET A 123 -2.98 -6.71 -3.70
CA MET A 123 -1.63 -7.19 -3.37
C MET A 123 -0.99 -6.19 -2.44
N TRP A 124 -0.89 -6.53 -1.18
CA TRP A 124 -0.51 -5.64 -0.08
C TRP A 124 0.65 -6.17 0.76
N LEU A 125 0.91 -7.49 0.70
CA LEU A 125 1.84 -8.15 1.61
C LEU A 125 3.28 -7.62 1.47
N MET A 126 3.76 -7.48 0.23
CA MET A 126 5.14 -7.03 0.01
C MET A 126 5.32 -5.56 0.38
N THR A 127 4.29 -4.73 0.15
CA THR A 127 4.26 -3.34 0.65
C THR A 127 4.27 -3.31 2.17
N GLY A 128 3.41 -4.09 2.83
CA GLY A 128 3.36 -4.16 4.29
C GLY A 128 4.69 -4.62 4.90
N ARG A 129 5.35 -5.63 4.31
CA ARG A 129 6.68 -6.07 4.72
C ARG A 129 7.75 -5.00 4.58
N ALA A 130 7.73 -4.25 3.48
CA ALA A 130 8.68 -3.16 3.27
C ALA A 130 8.46 -2.04 4.27
N VAL A 131 7.21 -1.64 4.53
CA VAL A 131 6.89 -0.62 5.54
C VAL A 131 7.28 -1.09 6.94
N LYS A 132 7.02 -2.34 7.29
CA LYS A 132 7.47 -2.91 8.58
C LYS A 132 8.99 -2.87 8.72
N ALA A 133 9.74 -3.14 7.64
CA ALA A 133 11.20 -3.05 7.65
C ALA A 133 11.68 -1.60 7.85
N TYR A 134 11.08 -0.61 7.16
CA TYR A 134 11.39 0.80 7.41
C TYR A 134 11.12 1.22 8.86
N LEU A 135 9.95 0.87 9.41
CA LEU A 135 9.59 1.21 10.78
C LEU A 135 10.53 0.55 11.80
N HIS A 136 10.94 -0.69 11.55
CA HIS A 136 11.92 -1.39 12.40
C HIS A 136 13.29 -0.71 12.36
N GLU A 137 13.78 -0.33 11.18
CA GLU A 137 15.04 0.40 11.01
C GLU A 137 15.02 1.74 11.75
N ILE A 138 13.89 2.45 11.69
CA ILE A 138 13.65 3.73 12.37
C ILE A 138 13.44 3.55 13.89
N LYS A 139 13.27 2.31 14.38
CA LYS A 139 12.87 1.98 15.76
C LYS A 139 11.50 2.55 16.13
N ALA A 140 10.59 2.67 15.18
CA ALA A 140 9.19 2.98 15.43
C ALA A 140 8.41 1.69 15.77
N CYS A 141 7.39 1.80 16.61
CA CYS A 141 6.57 0.65 17.01
C CYS A 141 5.33 0.55 16.10
N GLN A 142 5.31 -0.41 15.19
CA GLN A 142 4.10 -0.67 14.40
C GLN A 142 3.06 -1.39 15.26
N VAL A 143 2.02 -0.67 15.70
CA VAL A 143 0.94 -1.19 16.54
C VAL A 143 -0.30 -1.62 15.76
N GLY A 144 -0.39 -1.26 14.47
CA GLY A 144 -1.52 -1.64 13.63
C GLY A 144 -1.21 -1.61 12.14
N HIS A 145 -1.90 -2.48 11.38
CA HIS A 145 -1.90 -2.50 9.92
C HIS A 145 -3.31 -2.73 9.41
N ILE A 146 -3.81 -1.80 8.61
CA ILE A 146 -5.14 -1.83 8.00
C ILE A 146 -4.97 -1.83 6.48
N VAL A 147 -5.65 -2.73 5.80
CA VAL A 147 -5.60 -2.85 4.34
C VAL A 147 -7.01 -2.71 3.79
N LEU A 148 -7.23 -1.69 2.97
CA LEU A 148 -8.43 -1.59 2.15
C LEU A 148 -8.08 -1.91 0.71
N GLN A 149 -8.74 -2.93 0.17
CA GLN A 149 -8.42 -3.44 -1.16
C GLN A 149 -9.63 -3.44 -2.08
N ASP A 150 -9.34 -3.41 -3.39
CA ASP A 150 -10.34 -3.69 -4.42
C ASP A 150 -10.76 -5.16 -4.32
N THR A 151 -12.03 -5.42 -4.09
CA THR A 151 -12.59 -6.75 -3.92
C THR A 151 -13.07 -7.39 -5.21
N ALA A 152 -12.99 -6.69 -6.35
CA ALA A 152 -13.33 -7.25 -7.66
C ALA A 152 -12.41 -8.43 -8.02
N PRO A 153 -12.88 -9.39 -8.85
CA PRO A 153 -12.05 -10.48 -9.35
C PRO A 153 -10.75 -9.96 -9.97
N ASN A 154 -9.64 -10.68 -9.75
CA ASN A 154 -8.28 -10.21 -10.03
C ASN A 154 -8.09 -9.60 -11.43
N LEU A 155 -8.63 -10.24 -12.49
CA LEU A 155 -8.52 -9.73 -13.86
C LEU A 155 -9.39 -8.48 -14.09
N ILE A 156 -10.60 -8.47 -13.54
CA ILE A 156 -11.51 -7.31 -13.63
C ILE A 156 -10.90 -6.13 -12.90
N SER A 157 -10.38 -6.34 -11.69
CA SER A 157 -9.66 -5.32 -10.93
C SER A 157 -8.45 -4.78 -11.70
N ALA A 158 -7.69 -5.65 -12.37
CA ALA A 158 -6.57 -5.20 -13.21
C ALA A 158 -7.01 -4.27 -14.35
N LEU A 159 -8.11 -4.62 -15.05
CA LEU A 159 -8.66 -3.80 -16.13
C LEU A 159 -9.21 -2.46 -15.63
N THR A 160 -9.98 -2.49 -14.55
CA THR A 160 -10.59 -1.28 -13.99
C THR A 160 -9.55 -0.32 -13.45
N ILE A 161 -8.50 -0.82 -12.79
CA ILE A 161 -7.39 0.00 -12.29
C ILE A 161 -6.59 0.61 -13.43
N VAL A 162 -6.25 -0.15 -14.49
CA VAL A 162 -5.56 0.40 -15.67
C VAL A 162 -6.39 1.49 -16.32
N ARG A 163 -7.70 1.27 -16.47
CA ARG A 163 -8.63 2.30 -16.98
C ARG A 163 -8.62 3.57 -16.13
N TRP A 164 -8.63 3.42 -14.81
CA TRP A 164 -8.60 4.55 -13.89
C TRP A 164 -7.25 5.27 -13.90
N LEU A 165 -6.14 4.53 -13.82
CA LEU A 165 -4.79 5.10 -13.82
C LEU A 165 -4.45 5.87 -15.09
N LEU A 166 -4.81 5.33 -16.27
CA LEU A 166 -4.42 5.92 -17.55
C LEU A 166 -5.45 6.90 -18.14
N TYR A 167 -6.72 6.77 -17.79
CA TYR A 167 -7.80 7.56 -18.38
C TYR A 167 -8.63 8.33 -17.34
N GLY A 168 -8.35 8.23 -16.06
CA GLY A 168 -9.11 8.87 -14.98
C GLY A 168 -10.52 8.30 -14.77
N LYS A 169 -10.90 7.23 -15.47
CA LYS A 169 -12.26 6.68 -15.45
C LYS A 169 -12.45 5.69 -14.31
N LYS A 170 -12.84 6.19 -13.12
CA LYS A 170 -13.09 5.39 -11.91
C LYS A 170 -14.47 4.69 -11.93
N GLN A 171 -15.48 5.37 -12.48
CA GLN A 171 -16.88 4.96 -12.39
C GLN A 171 -17.13 3.61 -13.07
N SER A 172 -18.18 2.91 -12.59
CA SER A 172 -18.68 1.71 -13.24
C SER A 172 -19.15 2.01 -14.68
N SER A 173 -19.10 0.99 -15.51
CA SER A 173 -19.69 0.99 -16.86
C SER A 173 -20.60 -0.22 -16.99
N TRP A 174 -21.31 -0.36 -18.12
CA TRP A 174 -22.19 -1.50 -18.33
C TRP A 174 -21.46 -2.88 -18.27
N LEU A 175 -20.15 -2.91 -18.54
CA LEU A 175 -19.33 -4.13 -18.52
C LEU A 175 -18.41 -4.25 -17.30
N LEU A 176 -18.06 -3.14 -16.64
CA LEU A 176 -17.00 -3.14 -15.61
C LEU A 176 -17.49 -2.42 -14.37
N PRO A 177 -17.19 -2.95 -13.16
CA PRO A 177 -17.46 -2.26 -11.91
C PRO A 177 -16.60 -0.99 -11.78
N ALA A 178 -16.87 -0.19 -10.75
CA ALA A 178 -16.01 0.93 -10.38
C ALA A 178 -14.63 0.42 -9.94
N ALA A 179 -13.59 1.22 -10.21
CA ALA A 179 -12.21 0.89 -9.87
C ALA A 179 -11.86 1.21 -8.41
N GLY A 180 -10.98 0.41 -7.81
CA GLY A 180 -10.41 0.64 -6.49
C GLY A 180 -11.29 0.15 -5.35
N VAL A 181 -11.06 0.65 -4.14
CA VAL A 181 -11.81 0.28 -2.94
C VAL A 181 -13.26 0.73 -3.09
N ARG A 182 -14.21 -0.16 -2.81
CA ARG A 182 -15.64 0.13 -2.93
C ARG A 182 -16.06 1.20 -1.92
N LYS A 183 -17.02 2.03 -2.31
CA LYS A 183 -17.53 3.09 -1.44
C LYS A 183 -18.05 2.55 -0.10
N ALA A 184 -18.77 1.42 -0.13
CA ALA A 184 -19.25 0.77 1.08
C ALA A 184 -18.12 0.33 2.02
N ASP A 185 -17.00 -0.21 1.47
CA ASP A 185 -15.84 -0.62 2.27
C ASP A 185 -15.12 0.60 2.89
N ILE A 186 -15.12 1.74 2.19
CA ILE A 186 -14.62 3.00 2.74
C ILE A 186 -15.53 3.50 3.85
N GLU A 187 -16.84 3.51 3.64
CA GLU A 187 -17.82 3.95 4.64
C GLU A 187 -17.76 3.09 5.91
N ASP A 188 -17.59 1.79 5.77
CA ASP A 188 -17.47 0.85 6.88
C ASP A 188 -16.11 0.91 7.61
N ALA A 189 -15.10 1.58 7.02
CA ALA A 189 -13.77 1.70 7.63
C ALA A 189 -13.76 2.50 8.96
N SER A 190 -14.84 3.21 9.30
CA SER A 190 -15.00 3.87 10.60
C SER A 190 -14.88 2.90 11.78
N ARG A 191 -15.27 1.62 11.61
CA ARG A 191 -15.11 0.58 12.65
C ARG A 191 -13.67 0.44 13.14
N PHE A 192 -12.69 0.64 12.27
CA PHE A 192 -11.28 0.62 12.67
C PHE A 192 -10.92 1.83 13.52
N GLY A 193 -11.54 2.99 13.24
CA GLY A 193 -11.40 4.20 14.05
C GLY A 193 -11.94 4.00 15.46
N ASP A 194 -13.07 3.32 15.62
CA ASP A 194 -13.64 3.01 16.95
C ASP A 194 -12.67 2.12 17.77
N ILE A 195 -12.05 1.12 17.13
CA ILE A 195 -11.06 0.25 17.77
C ILE A 195 -9.83 1.06 18.18
N ILE A 196 -9.30 1.92 17.30
CA ILE A 196 -8.15 2.77 17.58
C ILE A 196 -8.48 3.75 18.72
N LYS A 197 -9.68 4.33 18.74
CA LYS A 197 -10.16 5.21 19.82
C LYS A 197 -10.09 4.50 21.17
N ILE A 198 -10.64 3.31 21.28
CA ILE A 198 -10.61 2.50 22.51
C ILE A 198 -9.17 2.20 22.94
N ALA A 199 -8.29 1.89 21.99
CA ALA A 199 -6.88 1.63 22.29
C ALA A 199 -6.15 2.86 22.83
N ILE A 200 -6.46 4.06 22.32
CA ILE A 200 -5.93 5.33 22.82
C ILE A 200 -6.46 5.61 24.23
N GLU A 201 -7.78 5.53 24.43
CA GLU A 201 -8.44 5.79 25.73
C GLU A 201 -7.90 4.88 26.85
N LYS A 202 -7.62 3.61 26.53
CA LYS A 202 -7.09 2.63 27.47
C LYS A 202 -5.57 2.60 27.53
N ASN A 203 -4.88 3.32 26.64
CA ASN A 203 -3.43 3.22 26.39
C ASN A 203 -2.97 1.78 26.15
N ASP A 204 -3.83 0.96 25.54
CA ASP A 204 -3.59 -0.45 25.24
C ASP A 204 -3.41 -0.66 23.72
N PHE A 205 -2.16 -0.62 23.29
CA PHE A 205 -1.81 -0.83 21.90
C PHE A 205 -1.33 -2.27 21.60
N GLN A 206 -1.10 -3.09 22.63
CA GLN A 206 -0.66 -4.48 22.45
C GLN A 206 -1.77 -5.33 21.81
N HIS A 207 -3.03 -5.05 22.14
CA HIS A 207 -4.17 -5.76 21.60
C HIS A 207 -4.79 -5.10 20.36
N LEU A 208 -4.22 -3.96 19.89
CA LEU A 208 -4.79 -3.21 18.78
C LEU A 208 -4.83 -4.03 17.48
N GLN A 209 -3.70 -4.63 17.07
CA GLN A 209 -3.65 -5.41 15.83
C GLN A 209 -4.58 -6.65 15.86
N PRO A 210 -4.60 -7.48 16.92
CA PRO A 210 -5.59 -8.55 17.04
C PRO A 210 -7.05 -8.07 16.90
N GLN A 211 -7.42 -6.96 17.51
CA GLN A 211 -8.77 -6.39 17.41
C GLN A 211 -9.08 -5.89 15.99
N LEU A 212 -8.12 -5.23 15.34
CA LEU A 212 -8.24 -4.82 13.95
C LEU A 212 -8.43 -6.02 13.01
N LEU A 213 -7.69 -7.13 13.24
CA LEU A 213 -7.84 -8.36 12.46
C LEU A 213 -9.22 -8.99 12.67
N ALA A 214 -9.70 -9.05 13.90
CA ALA A 214 -11.05 -9.55 14.20
C ALA A 214 -12.14 -8.72 13.52
N ALA A 215 -11.90 -7.41 13.33
CA ALA A 215 -12.77 -6.52 12.58
C ALA A 215 -12.55 -6.55 11.05
N GLY A 216 -11.68 -7.43 10.54
CA GLY A 216 -11.44 -7.59 9.11
C GLY A 216 -10.51 -6.55 8.49
N ALA A 217 -9.56 -6.01 9.26
CA ALA A 217 -8.60 -5.04 8.75
C ALA A 217 -7.69 -5.59 7.65
N ILE A 218 -7.53 -6.91 7.56
CA ILE A 218 -6.75 -7.58 6.53
C ILE A 218 -7.55 -8.77 5.99
N ASP A 219 -7.81 -8.77 4.69
CA ASP A 219 -8.40 -9.89 3.97
C ASP A 219 -7.26 -10.73 3.34
N TYR A 220 -7.08 -11.93 3.89
CA TYR A 220 -6.00 -12.84 3.53
C TYR A 220 -6.46 -13.85 2.48
N LYS A 221 -5.84 -13.80 1.29
CA LYS A 221 -6.12 -14.73 0.17
C LYS A 221 -4.85 -15.48 -0.24
N PRO A 222 -4.66 -16.74 0.17
CA PRO A 222 -3.41 -17.50 -0.09
C PRO A 222 -2.99 -17.55 -1.57
N SER A 223 -3.96 -17.68 -2.49
CA SER A 223 -3.68 -17.70 -3.93
C SER A 223 -3.09 -16.39 -4.44
N ILE A 224 -3.59 -15.25 -3.95
CA ILE A 224 -3.09 -13.92 -4.30
C ILE A 224 -1.70 -13.69 -3.73
N LEU A 225 -1.45 -14.13 -2.50
CA LEU A 225 -0.14 -13.97 -1.85
C LEU A 225 0.97 -14.76 -2.55
N LEU A 226 0.67 -15.96 -3.05
CA LEU A 226 1.62 -16.71 -3.85
C LEU A 226 1.99 -15.97 -5.14
N LEU A 227 0.97 -15.43 -5.83
CA LEU A 227 1.18 -14.61 -7.03
C LEU A 227 1.99 -13.35 -6.71
N GLU A 228 1.68 -12.68 -5.61
CA GLU A 228 2.38 -11.46 -5.18
C GLU A 228 3.86 -11.74 -4.88
N LYS A 229 4.19 -12.79 -4.11
CA LYS A 229 5.58 -13.18 -3.82
C LYS A 229 6.36 -13.53 -5.09
N THR A 230 5.74 -14.31 -5.98
CA THR A 230 6.36 -14.70 -7.24
C THR A 230 6.55 -13.49 -8.14
N GLY A 231 5.52 -12.67 -8.30
CA GLY A 231 5.56 -11.43 -9.07
C GLY A 231 6.61 -10.46 -8.54
N HIS A 232 6.69 -10.27 -7.23
CA HIS A 232 7.67 -9.39 -6.60
C HIS A 232 9.12 -9.83 -6.89
N ARG A 233 9.40 -11.15 -6.89
CA ARG A 233 10.72 -11.68 -7.27
C ARG A 233 11.03 -11.40 -8.76
N MET A 234 10.09 -11.72 -9.63
CA MET A 234 10.24 -11.47 -11.07
C MET A 234 10.39 -9.98 -11.39
N PHE A 235 9.65 -9.13 -10.70
CA PHE A 235 9.78 -7.67 -10.82
C PHE A 235 11.17 -7.19 -10.43
N GLY A 236 11.83 -7.81 -9.45
CA GLY A 236 13.22 -7.51 -9.12
C GLY A 236 14.16 -7.69 -10.32
N HIS A 237 14.06 -8.82 -11.02
CA HIS A 237 14.88 -9.08 -12.22
C HIS A 237 14.61 -8.05 -13.33
N TRP A 238 13.34 -7.76 -13.60
CA TRP A 238 12.96 -6.75 -14.59
C TRP A 238 13.45 -5.34 -14.21
N ALA A 239 13.33 -4.96 -12.96
CA ALA A 239 13.77 -3.65 -12.49
C ALA A 239 15.29 -3.47 -12.69
N HIS A 240 16.10 -4.45 -12.29
CA HIS A 240 17.54 -4.44 -12.56
C HIS A 240 17.87 -4.41 -14.07
N PHE A 241 17.15 -5.21 -14.88
CA PHE A 241 17.34 -5.22 -16.32
C PHE A 241 17.06 -3.87 -16.96
N ILE A 242 16.00 -3.18 -16.55
CA ILE A 242 15.67 -1.85 -17.08
C ILE A 242 16.69 -0.83 -16.62
N ARG A 243 17.05 -0.82 -15.33
CA ARG A 243 17.99 0.14 -14.76
C ARG A 243 19.42 0.08 -15.35
N LYS A 244 19.84 -1.05 -15.86
CA LYS A 244 21.13 -1.14 -16.60
C LYS A 244 21.23 -0.16 -17.79
N ARG A 245 20.12 0.43 -18.25
CA ARG A 245 20.07 1.41 -19.35
C ARG A 245 19.84 2.85 -18.88
N GLY A 246 19.85 3.10 -17.59
CA GLY A 246 19.73 4.44 -17.02
C GLY A 246 18.69 4.54 -15.89
N GLY A 247 18.67 5.67 -15.22
CA GLY A 247 17.73 6.00 -14.14
C GLY A 247 16.36 6.45 -14.65
N PHE A 248 15.53 6.88 -13.71
CA PHE A 248 14.20 7.40 -13.98
C PHE A 248 14.20 8.50 -15.07
N ARG A 249 13.29 8.40 -16.03
CA ARG A 249 13.16 9.29 -17.21
C ARG A 249 14.32 9.26 -18.20
N ASP A 250 15.27 8.32 -18.08
CA ASP A 250 16.32 8.18 -19.09
C ASP A 250 15.75 7.58 -20.39
N PRO A 251 15.82 8.27 -21.54
CA PRO A 251 15.26 7.79 -22.80
C PRO A 251 15.88 6.47 -23.28
N ARG A 252 17.12 6.16 -22.89
CA ARG A 252 17.82 4.92 -23.28
C ARG A 252 17.17 3.66 -22.77
N ARG A 253 16.35 3.75 -21.70
CA ARG A 253 15.64 2.59 -21.12
C ARG A 253 14.25 2.35 -21.71
N ARG A 254 13.75 3.26 -22.57
CA ARG A 254 12.37 3.25 -23.11
C ARG A 254 11.96 1.92 -23.73
N THR A 255 12.85 1.32 -24.55
CA THR A 255 12.58 0.02 -25.17
C THR A 255 12.34 -1.07 -24.12
N ARG A 256 13.16 -1.12 -23.06
CA ARG A 256 13.03 -2.13 -22.00
C ARG A 256 11.77 -1.93 -21.16
N VAL A 257 11.38 -0.69 -20.90
CA VAL A 257 10.10 -0.33 -20.24
C VAL A 257 8.92 -0.82 -21.07
N ASN A 258 8.94 -0.62 -22.40
CA ASN A 258 7.88 -1.11 -23.29
C ASN A 258 7.83 -2.66 -23.33
N ILE A 259 8.97 -3.33 -23.37
CA ILE A 259 9.01 -4.80 -23.31
C ILE A 259 8.40 -5.29 -21.97
N PHE A 260 8.73 -4.65 -20.87
CA PHE A 260 8.14 -4.96 -19.56
C PHE A 260 6.62 -4.77 -19.54
N PHE A 261 6.11 -3.70 -20.17
CA PHE A 261 4.67 -3.49 -20.28
C PHE A 261 3.97 -4.68 -20.98
N TYR A 262 4.47 -5.12 -22.13
CA TYR A 262 3.88 -6.27 -22.83
C TYR A 262 4.03 -7.57 -22.04
N TYR A 263 5.19 -7.79 -21.43
CA TYR A 263 5.40 -8.90 -20.51
C TYR A 263 4.35 -8.92 -19.40
N LEU A 264 4.09 -7.76 -18.78
CA LEU A 264 3.11 -7.65 -17.71
C LEU A 264 1.68 -7.96 -18.18
N LEU A 265 1.30 -7.55 -19.38
CA LEU A 265 0.02 -7.91 -19.97
C LEU A 265 -0.11 -9.42 -20.15
N VAL A 266 0.90 -10.08 -20.69
CA VAL A 266 0.91 -11.54 -20.84
C VAL A 266 0.81 -12.22 -19.46
N VAL A 267 1.58 -11.77 -18.49
CA VAL A 267 1.53 -12.34 -17.13
C VAL A 267 0.16 -12.15 -16.49
N LEU A 268 -0.44 -10.98 -16.61
CA LEU A 268 -1.75 -10.69 -16.00
C LEU A 268 -2.88 -11.46 -16.67
N PHE A 269 -2.93 -11.49 -17.99
CA PHE A 269 -4.11 -11.99 -18.71
C PHE A 269 -3.97 -13.43 -19.21
N VAL A 270 -2.75 -13.96 -19.31
CA VAL A 270 -2.51 -15.33 -19.73
C VAL A 270 -1.98 -16.16 -18.56
N VAL A 271 -0.83 -15.80 -17.98
CA VAL A 271 -0.15 -16.66 -16.98
C VAL A 271 -0.92 -16.70 -15.66
N SER A 272 -1.43 -15.56 -15.17
CA SER A 272 -2.09 -15.47 -13.86
C SER A 272 -3.35 -16.34 -13.73
N PRO A 273 -4.26 -16.43 -14.71
CA PRO A 273 -5.41 -17.35 -14.65
C PRO A 273 -5.00 -18.81 -14.54
N PHE A 274 -4.02 -19.23 -15.34
CA PHE A 274 -3.52 -20.61 -15.28
C PHE A 274 -2.81 -20.89 -13.94
N ALA A 275 -2.03 -19.96 -13.43
CA ALA A 275 -1.37 -20.10 -12.15
C ALA A 275 -2.40 -20.18 -10.99
N GLN A 276 -3.48 -19.42 -11.03
CA GLN A 276 -4.57 -19.52 -10.07
C GLN A 276 -5.31 -20.86 -10.19
N LEU A 277 -5.64 -21.30 -11.39
CA LEU A 277 -6.27 -22.60 -11.62
C LEU A 277 -5.39 -23.73 -11.07
N PHE A 278 -4.09 -23.73 -11.42
CA PHE A 278 -3.13 -24.69 -10.91
C PHE A 278 -3.03 -24.68 -9.39
N PHE A 279 -3.02 -23.50 -8.78
CA PHE A 279 -3.03 -23.36 -7.32
C PHE A 279 -4.26 -24.04 -6.71
N TYR A 280 -5.46 -23.80 -7.23
CA TYR A 280 -6.68 -24.43 -6.70
C TYR A 280 -6.71 -25.94 -6.88
N LEU A 281 -6.20 -26.45 -8.00
CA LEU A 281 -6.09 -27.90 -8.25
C LEU A 281 -5.10 -28.59 -7.30
N THR A 282 -4.03 -27.89 -6.91
CA THR A 282 -2.96 -28.43 -6.03
C THR A 282 -3.12 -28.00 -4.57
N TYR A 283 -4.13 -27.20 -4.26
CA TYR A 283 -4.36 -26.61 -2.92
C TYR A 283 -4.38 -27.66 -1.80
N PRO A 284 -5.08 -28.82 -1.93
CA PRO A 284 -5.10 -29.84 -0.88
C PRO A 284 -3.71 -30.38 -0.52
N LEU A 285 -2.77 -30.36 -1.47
CA LEU A 285 -1.41 -30.88 -1.28
C LEU A 285 -0.48 -29.87 -0.56
N HIS A 286 -0.85 -28.59 -0.54
CA HIS A 286 0.00 -27.51 -0.04
C HIS A 286 -0.46 -26.91 1.30
N CYS A 287 -1.64 -27.27 1.79
CA CYS A 287 -2.27 -26.62 2.95
C CYS A 287 -1.63 -26.91 4.31
N VAL A 288 -0.92 -28.03 4.45
CA VAL A 288 -0.56 -28.55 5.81
C VAL A 288 0.61 -27.82 6.48
N GLY A 289 1.38 -27.00 5.77
CA GLY A 289 2.61 -26.41 6.36
C GLY A 289 2.84 -24.92 6.20
N LYS A 290 2.11 -24.24 5.30
CA LYS A 290 2.41 -22.85 4.94
C LYS A 290 1.55 -21.80 5.64
N HIS A 291 0.36 -22.13 6.09
CA HIS A 291 -0.50 -21.20 6.82
C HIS A 291 0.14 -20.62 8.09
N LYS A 292 0.80 -21.46 8.90
CA LYS A 292 1.44 -21.02 10.15
C LYS A 292 2.48 -19.89 10.00
N ARG A 293 3.19 -19.79 8.88
CA ARG A 293 4.25 -18.76 8.72
C ARG A 293 3.74 -17.39 8.27
N GLU A 294 2.57 -17.34 7.70
CA GLU A 294 1.99 -16.08 7.21
C GLU A 294 0.97 -15.52 8.18
N ASP A 295 0.30 -16.38 8.93
CA ASP A 295 -0.43 -16.01 10.14
C ASP A 295 0.50 -15.33 11.14
N CYS A 296 1.73 -15.84 11.34
CA CYS A 296 2.77 -15.15 12.11
C CYS A 296 3.10 -13.74 11.62
N TYR A 297 3.08 -13.45 10.31
CA TYR A 297 3.31 -12.07 9.85
C TYR A 297 2.12 -11.15 10.16
N ILE A 298 0.91 -11.69 10.10
CA ILE A 298 -0.32 -10.97 10.38
C ILE A 298 -0.45 -10.75 11.90
N GLU A 299 -0.09 -11.77 12.69
CA GLU A 299 -0.17 -11.75 14.15
C GLU A 299 1.06 -11.12 14.84
N SER A 300 2.26 -11.26 14.26
CA SER A 300 3.51 -10.78 14.85
C SER A 300 3.78 -9.30 14.58
N ASN A 301 2.84 -8.44 14.91
CA ASN A 301 3.10 -7.02 15.07
C ASN A 301 3.47 -6.68 16.54
N ASN A 302 3.85 -7.69 17.32
CA ASN A 302 4.39 -7.54 18.67
C ASN A 302 5.91 -7.67 18.62
#